data_eacd3b63a88c7fc7015b73170179e2df
#
_entry.id   eacd3b63a88c7fc7015b73170179e2df
#
_cell.length_a   1.000
_cell.length_b   1.000
_cell.length_c   1.000
_cell.angle_alpha   90.00
_cell.angle_beta   90.00
_cell.angle_gamma   90.00
#
_symmetry.space_group_name_H-M   'P 1'
#
loop_
_entity.id
_entity.type
_entity.pdbx_description
1 polymer ?
#
loop_
_entity_poly.entity_id
_entity_poly.type
_entity_poly.pdbx_seq_one_letter_code
_entity_poly.pdbx_strand_id
1 'polypeptide(L)'
;NDSKVAGLDAMGWPSFLPSGLVNLGLDLRGGAHLLGEIKLAEVYTTRIEAFWPEVRNVLREERATIGAIRQQDGGEGELRVRIGNPDAMDSAMEAVRSLARPVTSLTGGLTDDIVVSAIGDQLIIMLSEAEKLATDDRTMAQSLEIIRRRVDEAGTREPTIQRQGMDRILIQVPGLGSAQELKDLIGTPALLTFQTVVGQTGNPNS
;
A
#
# COMPACT_ATOMS: atom_id res chain seq x y z
N ASN A 1 -13.19 29.19 -21.32
CA ASN A 1 -13.06 30.53 -20.72
C ASN A 1 -11.67 31.05 -21.05
N ASP A 2 -11.59 31.81 -22.13
CA ASP A 2 -10.40 32.53 -22.53
C ASP A 2 -10.09 33.62 -21.54
N SER A 3 -9.25 33.32 -20.55
CA SER A 3 -8.60 34.36 -19.77
C SER A 3 -7.48 34.99 -20.60
N LYS A 4 -7.87 35.91 -21.49
CA LYS A 4 -6.92 36.83 -22.10
C LYS A 4 -6.25 37.60 -20.96
N VAL A 5 -4.92 37.46 -20.88
CA VAL A 5 -4.14 38.29 -19.95
C VAL A 5 -4.29 39.73 -20.39
N ALA A 6 -5.10 40.51 -19.64
CA ALA A 6 -5.28 41.93 -19.87
C ALA A 6 -3.91 42.64 -19.72
N GLY A 7 -3.30 42.98 -20.82
CA GLY A 7 -2.00 43.65 -20.86
C GLY A 7 -1.18 43.38 -22.13
N LEU A 8 -1.39 42.28 -22.80
CA LEU A 8 -0.63 41.95 -24.03
C LEU A 8 -1.13 42.74 -25.24
N ASP A 9 -2.41 43.12 -25.27
CA ASP A 9 -2.99 43.95 -26.34
C ASP A 9 -2.47 45.41 -26.33
N ALA A 10 -1.94 45.86 -25.17
CA ALA A 10 -1.39 47.22 -25.06
C ALA A 10 0.07 47.34 -25.52
N MET A 11 0.77 46.24 -25.77
CA MET A 11 2.19 46.21 -26.15
C MET A 11 2.42 45.89 -27.64
N GLY A 12 1.36 45.91 -28.49
CA GLY A 12 1.51 45.69 -29.93
C GLY A 12 2.01 44.30 -30.32
N TRP A 13 1.47 43.25 -29.71
CA TRP A 13 1.82 41.87 -30.01
C TRP A 13 1.54 41.55 -31.50
N PRO A 14 2.57 41.12 -32.25
CA PRO A 14 2.39 40.85 -33.68
C PRO A 14 1.38 39.73 -33.89
N SER A 15 0.40 39.93 -34.79
CA SER A 15 -0.70 39.01 -35.05
C SER A 15 -0.29 37.64 -35.63
N PHE A 16 0.95 37.50 -36.07
CA PHE A 16 1.51 36.26 -36.60
C PHE A 16 2.14 35.38 -35.54
N LEU A 17 2.27 35.85 -34.27
CA LEU A 17 2.77 35.06 -33.16
C LEU A 17 1.61 34.45 -32.41
N PRO A 18 1.75 33.16 -31.97
CA PRO A 18 0.72 32.51 -31.16
C PRO A 18 0.54 33.24 -29.81
N SER A 19 -0.69 33.70 -29.56
CA SER A 19 -1.07 34.37 -28.31
C SER A 19 -1.44 33.39 -27.18
N GLY A 20 -1.24 32.09 -27.39
CA GLY A 20 -1.49 31.06 -26.38
C GLY A 20 -0.51 31.16 -25.20
N LEU A 21 -1.02 30.98 -24.00
CA LEU A 21 -0.18 30.82 -22.80
C LEU A 21 0.77 29.63 -22.98
N VAL A 22 2.06 29.91 -23.02
CA VAL A 22 3.07 28.86 -23.00
C VAL A 22 3.05 28.21 -21.58
N ASN A 23 2.84 26.91 -21.51
CA ASN A 23 2.98 26.17 -20.26
C ASN A 23 4.46 26.15 -19.87
N LEU A 24 4.83 27.07 -18.99
CA LEU A 24 6.17 27.15 -18.44
C LEU A 24 6.35 26.03 -17.43
N GLY A 25 7.45 25.27 -17.57
CA GLY A 25 7.79 24.19 -16.62
C GLY A 25 8.10 24.71 -15.20
N LEU A 26 8.38 23.79 -14.28
CA LEU A 26 8.69 24.05 -12.87
C LEU A 26 9.77 25.14 -12.66
N ASP A 27 10.77 25.18 -13.53
CA ASP A 27 11.91 26.12 -13.45
C ASP A 27 11.51 27.58 -13.68
N LEU A 28 10.40 27.84 -14.39
CA LEU A 28 9.98 29.18 -14.78
C LEU A 28 8.71 29.67 -14.05
N ARG A 29 7.88 28.76 -13.54
CA ARG A 29 6.66 29.10 -12.80
C ARG A 29 6.78 28.89 -11.30
N GLY A 30 7.84 28.23 -10.84
CA GLY A 30 7.92 27.65 -9.51
C GLY A 30 7.00 26.43 -9.41
N GLY A 31 7.14 25.69 -8.35
CA GLY A 31 6.31 24.51 -8.07
C GLY A 31 6.84 23.72 -6.89
N ALA A 32 6.02 22.83 -6.38
CA ALA A 32 6.42 21.91 -5.35
C ALA A 32 6.82 20.57 -5.96
N HIS A 33 7.90 19.99 -5.44
CA HIS A 33 8.23 18.61 -5.74
C HIS A 33 8.48 17.84 -4.45
N LEU A 34 8.03 16.59 -4.42
CA LEU A 34 8.12 15.70 -3.28
C LEU A 34 8.54 14.31 -3.77
N LEU A 35 9.44 13.69 -3.03
CA LEU A 35 9.75 12.27 -3.17
C LEU A 35 9.10 11.54 -1.99
N GLY A 36 8.07 10.76 -2.27
CA GLY A 36 7.41 9.89 -1.29
C GLY A 36 8.02 8.50 -1.30
N GLU A 37 8.12 7.87 -0.15
CA GLU A 37 8.55 6.49 0.02
C GLU A 37 7.39 5.64 0.56
N ILE A 38 7.20 4.46 0.00
CA ILE A 38 6.23 3.46 0.47
C ILE A 38 6.95 2.52 1.42
N LYS A 39 6.44 2.37 2.63
CA LYS A 39 6.98 1.44 3.63
C LYS A 39 6.51 0.02 3.36
N LEU A 40 7.13 -0.64 2.39
CA LEU A 40 6.73 -1.97 1.93
C LEU A 40 6.76 -3.02 3.05
N ALA A 41 7.70 -2.92 4.00
CA ALA A 41 7.76 -3.82 5.14
C ALA A 41 6.48 -3.79 6.01
N GLU A 42 5.91 -2.58 6.24
CA GLU A 42 4.63 -2.44 6.94
C GLU A 42 3.46 -3.05 6.13
N VAL A 43 3.52 -2.95 4.80
CA VAL A 43 2.53 -3.56 3.90
C VAL A 43 2.58 -5.09 4.00
N TYR A 44 3.79 -5.67 3.97
CA TYR A 44 3.96 -7.13 4.12
C TYR A 44 3.47 -7.62 5.48
N THR A 45 3.81 -6.91 6.55
CA THR A 45 3.37 -7.24 7.92
C THR A 45 1.84 -7.21 7.99
N THR A 46 1.20 -6.14 7.54
CA THR A 46 -0.26 -6.04 7.53
C THR A 46 -0.91 -7.15 6.71
N ARG A 47 -0.32 -7.50 5.55
CA ARG A 47 -0.84 -8.53 4.68
C ARG A 47 -0.73 -9.93 5.29
N ILE A 48 0.44 -10.26 5.89
CA ILE A 48 0.62 -11.59 6.50
C ILE A 48 -0.19 -11.74 7.78
N GLU A 49 -0.37 -10.68 8.56
CA GLU A 49 -1.22 -10.68 9.75
C GLU A 49 -2.70 -10.92 9.38
N ALA A 50 -3.14 -10.44 8.23
CA ALA A 50 -4.49 -10.69 7.73
C ALA A 50 -4.77 -12.19 7.45
N PHE A 51 -3.74 -13.03 7.29
CA PHE A 51 -3.88 -14.49 7.19
C PHE A 51 -4.17 -15.17 8.54
N TRP A 52 -3.94 -14.49 9.67
CA TRP A 52 -4.11 -15.10 10.98
C TRP A 52 -5.46 -15.80 11.21
N PRO A 53 -6.62 -15.25 10.83
CA PRO A 53 -7.89 -15.94 11.00
C PRO A 53 -7.95 -17.28 10.25
N GLU A 54 -7.44 -17.35 9.01
CA GLU A 54 -7.40 -18.56 8.19
C GLU A 54 -6.44 -19.59 8.78
N VAL A 55 -5.21 -19.18 9.10
CA VAL A 55 -4.20 -20.00 9.77
C VAL A 55 -4.72 -20.58 11.09
N ARG A 56 -5.34 -19.73 11.90
CA ARG A 56 -5.93 -20.15 13.16
C ARG A 56 -7.03 -21.20 12.97
N ASN A 57 -7.83 -21.09 11.93
CA ASN A 57 -8.93 -22.03 11.68
C ASN A 57 -8.38 -23.41 11.30
N VAL A 58 -7.48 -23.51 10.31
CA VAL A 58 -6.91 -24.80 9.88
C VAL A 58 -6.10 -25.47 11.00
N LEU A 59 -5.33 -24.68 11.78
CA LEU A 59 -4.60 -25.22 12.91
C LEU A 59 -5.54 -25.68 14.06
N ARG A 60 -6.73 -25.10 14.19
CA ARG A 60 -7.73 -25.56 15.17
C ARG A 60 -8.36 -26.90 14.79
N GLU A 61 -8.53 -27.15 13.51
CA GLU A 61 -9.02 -28.44 13.01
C GLU A 61 -8.06 -29.56 13.40
N GLU A 62 -6.74 -29.28 13.35
CA GLU A 62 -5.67 -30.22 13.73
C GLU A 62 -5.32 -30.21 15.23
N ARG A 63 -6.11 -29.56 16.07
CA ARG A 63 -5.79 -29.33 17.50
C ARG A 63 -5.52 -30.62 18.29
N ALA A 64 -6.14 -31.72 17.91
CA ALA A 64 -5.94 -33.01 18.57
C ALA A 64 -4.50 -33.51 18.42
N THR A 65 -3.85 -33.19 17.29
CA THR A 65 -2.49 -33.60 16.93
C THR A 65 -1.45 -32.57 17.39
N ILE A 66 -1.68 -31.29 17.05
CA ILE A 66 -0.70 -30.20 17.24
C ILE A 66 -0.78 -29.53 18.64
N GLY A 67 -1.85 -29.80 19.37
CA GLY A 67 -2.07 -29.22 20.72
C GLY A 67 -2.57 -27.78 20.69
N ALA A 68 -2.20 -27.01 21.72
CA ALA A 68 -2.60 -25.61 21.84
C ALA A 68 -1.82 -24.74 20.85
N ILE A 69 -2.49 -23.73 20.28
CA ILE A 69 -1.89 -22.74 19.37
C ILE A 69 -1.90 -21.36 20.01
N ARG A 70 -0.81 -20.62 19.84
CA ARG A 70 -0.69 -19.24 20.31
C ARG A 70 0.06 -18.41 19.28
N GLN A 71 -0.57 -17.33 18.81
CA GLN A 71 0.14 -16.32 18.03
C GLN A 71 1.21 -15.66 18.92
N GLN A 72 2.35 -15.38 18.33
CA GLN A 72 3.46 -14.65 18.95
C GLN A 72 3.82 -13.45 18.13
N ASP A 73 4.51 -12.49 18.75
CA ASP A 73 5.05 -11.34 18.02
C ASP A 73 6.10 -11.85 17.02
N GLY A 74 5.86 -11.55 15.74
CA GLY A 74 6.77 -11.86 14.65
C GLY A 74 7.74 -10.71 14.37
N GLY A 75 8.72 -10.97 13.50
CA GLY A 75 9.51 -9.92 12.85
C GLY A 75 8.68 -9.21 11.78
N GLU A 76 9.29 -8.21 11.12
CA GLU A 76 8.66 -7.55 9.98
C GLU A 76 8.30 -8.55 8.87
N GLY A 77 7.03 -8.58 8.49
CA GLY A 77 6.53 -9.48 7.45
C GLY A 77 6.43 -10.95 7.85
N GLU A 78 6.44 -11.26 9.16
CA GLU A 78 6.33 -12.61 9.68
C GLU A 78 5.09 -12.78 10.56
N LEU A 79 4.36 -13.87 10.34
CA LEU A 79 3.35 -14.36 11.27
C LEU A 79 3.91 -15.58 12.00
N ARG A 80 4.07 -15.48 13.31
CA ARG A 80 4.59 -16.55 14.17
C ARG A 80 3.50 -17.18 14.99
N VAL A 81 3.48 -18.52 14.99
CA VAL A 81 2.51 -19.30 15.75
C VAL A 81 3.25 -20.40 16.52
N ARG A 82 3.12 -20.40 17.83
CA ARG A 82 3.62 -21.47 18.67
C ARG A 82 2.60 -22.60 18.74
N ILE A 83 3.06 -23.84 18.57
CA ILE A 83 2.25 -25.06 18.73
C ILE A 83 2.61 -25.79 20.01
N GLY A 84 1.62 -26.51 20.59
CA GLY A 84 1.79 -27.19 21.88
C GLY A 84 2.53 -28.52 21.79
N ASN A 85 2.53 -29.16 20.62
CA ASN A 85 3.21 -30.43 20.35
C ASN A 85 4.23 -30.28 19.23
N PRO A 86 5.51 -30.03 19.53
CA PRO A 86 6.56 -29.84 18.51
C PRO A 86 6.76 -31.07 17.58
N ASP A 87 6.46 -32.28 18.05
CA ASP A 87 6.59 -33.50 17.25
C ASP A 87 5.57 -33.57 16.08
N ALA A 88 4.51 -32.77 16.17
CA ALA A 88 3.49 -32.63 15.13
C ALA A 88 3.69 -31.39 14.23
N MET A 89 4.91 -30.82 14.21
CA MET A 89 5.21 -29.63 13.42
C MET A 89 4.94 -29.82 11.94
N ASP A 90 5.28 -30.99 11.38
CA ASP A 90 5.06 -31.30 9.97
C ASP A 90 3.57 -31.25 9.61
N SER A 91 2.69 -31.80 10.47
CA SER A 91 1.23 -31.70 10.28
C SER A 91 0.74 -30.26 10.31
N ALA A 92 1.27 -29.44 11.24
CA ALA A 92 0.94 -28.02 11.32
C ALA A 92 1.39 -27.26 10.08
N MET A 93 2.60 -27.55 9.57
CA MET A 93 3.12 -26.95 8.34
C MET A 93 2.28 -27.33 7.12
N GLU A 94 1.88 -28.60 7.00
CA GLU A 94 1.04 -29.08 5.90
C GLU A 94 -0.33 -28.43 5.94
N ALA A 95 -0.96 -28.34 7.11
CA ALA A 95 -2.24 -27.66 7.28
C ALA A 95 -2.17 -26.20 6.83
N VAL A 96 -1.10 -25.46 7.18
CA VAL A 96 -0.94 -24.07 6.76
C VAL A 96 -0.58 -23.94 5.28
N ARG A 97 0.24 -24.85 4.73
CA ARG A 97 0.54 -24.88 3.28
C ARG A 97 -0.70 -25.09 2.43
N SER A 98 -1.72 -25.78 2.93
CA SER A 98 -2.98 -25.94 2.21
C SER A 98 -3.72 -24.62 1.95
N LEU A 99 -3.38 -23.56 2.65
CA LEU A 99 -3.92 -22.20 2.44
C LEU A 99 -3.21 -21.47 1.31
N ALA A 100 -2.04 -21.95 0.87
CA ALA A 100 -1.24 -21.28 -0.17
C ALA A 100 -2.03 -21.16 -1.48
N ARG A 101 -1.88 -20.03 -2.13
CA ARG A 101 -2.50 -19.71 -3.42
C ARG A 101 -1.42 -19.56 -4.48
N PRO A 102 -1.67 -20.02 -5.71
CA PRO A 102 -0.68 -19.88 -6.77
C PRO A 102 -0.53 -18.42 -7.19
N VAL A 103 0.71 -17.95 -7.26
CA VAL A 103 1.10 -16.64 -7.81
C VAL A 103 2.12 -16.85 -8.93
N THR A 104 2.17 -15.94 -9.89
CA THR A 104 3.13 -15.99 -10.99
C THR A 104 4.50 -15.48 -10.51
N SER A 105 5.53 -16.31 -10.63
CA SER A 105 6.90 -15.91 -10.36
C SER A 105 7.50 -15.06 -11.49
N LEU A 106 8.63 -14.41 -11.24
CA LEU A 106 9.37 -13.65 -12.26
C LEU A 106 9.79 -14.49 -13.47
N THR A 107 9.95 -15.79 -13.29
CA THR A 107 10.30 -16.74 -14.37
C THR A 107 9.11 -17.24 -15.16
N GLY A 108 7.89 -16.76 -14.85
CA GLY A 108 6.64 -17.14 -15.51
C GLY A 108 6.05 -18.46 -14.99
N GLY A 109 6.67 -19.13 -14.01
CA GLY A 109 6.12 -20.30 -13.34
C GLY A 109 5.14 -19.92 -12.23
N LEU A 110 4.29 -20.87 -11.83
CA LEU A 110 3.45 -20.74 -10.64
C LEU A 110 4.24 -21.14 -9.39
N THR A 111 4.11 -20.37 -8.32
CA THR A 111 4.65 -20.64 -7.00
C THR A 111 3.62 -20.26 -5.94
N ASP A 112 3.81 -20.69 -4.71
CA ASP A 112 2.92 -20.35 -3.61
C ASP A 112 3.10 -18.87 -3.18
N ASP A 113 2.03 -18.24 -2.74
CA ASP A 113 2.02 -16.86 -2.21
C ASP A 113 2.65 -16.75 -0.82
N ILE A 114 2.67 -17.84 -0.05
CA ILE A 114 3.26 -17.92 1.28
C ILE A 114 4.37 -18.96 1.36
N VAL A 115 5.33 -18.72 2.25
CA VAL A 115 6.38 -19.66 2.64
C VAL A 115 6.15 -20.03 4.10
N VAL A 116 6.10 -21.33 4.37
CA VAL A 116 5.90 -21.89 5.71
C VAL A 116 7.15 -22.62 6.15
N SER A 117 7.71 -22.21 7.28
CA SER A 117 8.89 -22.81 7.90
C SER A 117 8.68 -23.01 9.40
N ALA A 118 9.58 -23.74 10.04
CA ALA A 118 9.53 -23.98 11.47
C ALA A 118 10.88 -23.76 12.14
N ILE A 119 10.88 -23.18 13.34
CA ILE A 119 12.04 -23.05 14.22
C ILE A 119 11.63 -23.50 15.64
N GLY A 120 12.12 -24.68 16.04
CA GLY A 120 11.74 -25.26 17.31
C GLY A 120 10.25 -25.58 17.38
N ASP A 121 9.52 -24.98 18.33
CA ASP A 121 8.08 -25.10 18.51
C ASP A 121 7.27 -24.00 17.82
N GLN A 122 7.93 -23.18 16.98
CA GLN A 122 7.31 -22.06 16.29
C GLN A 122 7.19 -22.33 14.79
N LEU A 123 5.99 -22.15 14.30
CA LEU A 123 5.65 -22.07 12.89
C LEU A 123 5.81 -20.62 12.44
N ILE A 124 6.54 -20.39 11.33
CA ILE A 124 6.80 -19.07 10.76
C ILE A 124 6.21 -19.04 9.37
N ILE A 125 5.36 -18.05 9.12
CA ILE A 125 4.67 -17.86 7.84
C ILE A 125 5.06 -16.48 7.33
N MET A 126 5.51 -16.42 6.06
CA MET A 126 5.91 -15.20 5.38
C MET A 126 5.32 -15.17 3.97
N LEU A 127 5.25 -13.99 3.37
CA LEU A 127 4.97 -13.89 1.94
C LEU A 127 6.16 -14.43 1.13
N SER A 128 5.88 -15.15 0.05
CA SER A 128 6.92 -15.56 -0.90
C SER A 128 7.49 -14.32 -1.63
N GLU A 129 8.70 -14.45 -2.20
CA GLU A 129 9.30 -13.37 -2.98
C GLU A 129 8.42 -12.97 -4.19
N ALA A 130 7.74 -13.96 -4.80
CA ALA A 130 6.82 -13.69 -5.89
C ALA A 130 5.60 -12.85 -5.43
N GLU A 131 5.03 -13.18 -4.27
CA GLU A 131 3.91 -12.42 -3.71
C GLU A 131 4.33 -11.05 -3.17
N LYS A 132 5.56 -10.91 -2.64
CA LYS A 132 6.11 -9.60 -2.28
C LYS A 132 6.18 -8.69 -3.50
N LEU A 133 6.77 -9.15 -4.60
CA LEU A 133 6.86 -8.38 -5.85
C LEU A 133 5.48 -8.01 -6.41
N ALA A 134 4.54 -8.96 -6.41
CA ALA A 134 3.17 -8.69 -6.84
C ALA A 134 2.46 -7.68 -5.92
N THR A 135 2.76 -7.72 -4.63
CA THR A 135 2.26 -6.78 -3.63
C THR A 135 2.86 -5.39 -3.84
N ASP A 136 4.17 -5.28 -4.11
CA ASP A 136 4.86 -4.02 -4.39
C ASP A 136 4.26 -3.32 -5.61
N ASP A 137 4.11 -4.03 -6.71
CA ASP A 137 3.52 -3.47 -7.94
C ASP A 137 2.08 -3.02 -7.72
N ARG A 138 1.29 -3.80 -7.00
CA ARG A 138 -0.11 -3.48 -6.67
C ARG A 138 -0.20 -2.27 -5.75
N THR A 139 0.63 -2.23 -4.70
CA THR A 139 0.68 -1.11 -3.74
C THR A 139 1.16 0.17 -4.42
N MET A 140 2.18 0.07 -5.27
CA MET A 140 2.68 1.20 -6.06
C MET A 140 1.61 1.73 -7.00
N ALA A 141 0.93 0.88 -7.75
CA ALA A 141 -0.14 1.28 -8.67
C ALA A 141 -1.30 1.97 -7.93
N GLN A 142 -1.73 1.42 -6.80
CA GLN A 142 -2.77 2.03 -5.96
C GLN A 142 -2.33 3.37 -5.38
N SER A 143 -1.09 3.49 -4.92
CA SER A 143 -0.55 4.74 -4.38
C SER A 143 -0.49 5.83 -5.43
N LEU A 144 -0.02 5.51 -6.64
CA LEU A 144 -0.01 6.43 -7.78
C LEU A 144 -1.42 6.93 -8.12
N GLU A 145 -2.41 6.04 -8.13
CA GLU A 145 -3.80 6.37 -8.42
C GLU A 145 -4.42 7.29 -7.34
N ILE A 146 -4.17 6.97 -6.07
CA ILE A 146 -4.65 7.79 -4.94
C ILE A 146 -4.03 9.19 -4.98
N ILE A 147 -2.71 9.28 -5.20
CA ILE A 147 -2.01 10.56 -5.28
C ILE A 147 -2.53 11.37 -6.46
N ARG A 148 -2.66 10.76 -7.64
CA ARG A 148 -3.19 11.43 -8.84
C ARG A 148 -4.57 12.02 -8.57
N ARG A 149 -5.50 11.23 -8.04
CA ARG A 149 -6.85 11.68 -7.73
C ARG A 149 -6.86 12.88 -6.78
N ARG A 150 -6.06 12.87 -5.70
CA ARG A 150 -5.99 13.99 -4.74
C ARG A 150 -5.42 15.26 -5.34
N VAL A 151 -4.39 15.11 -6.19
CA VAL A 151 -3.78 16.24 -6.89
C VAL A 151 -4.74 16.83 -7.94
N ASP A 152 -5.50 15.98 -8.64
CA ASP A 152 -6.51 16.40 -9.62
C ASP A 152 -7.69 17.10 -8.95
N GLU A 153 -8.18 16.57 -7.81
CA GLU A 153 -9.27 17.18 -7.02
C GLU A 153 -8.90 18.58 -6.50
N ALA A 154 -7.62 18.85 -6.27
CA ALA A 154 -7.14 20.18 -5.90
C ALA A 154 -7.10 21.18 -7.06
N GLY A 155 -7.46 20.76 -8.28
CA GLY A 155 -7.50 21.61 -9.46
C GLY A 155 -6.13 22.04 -9.97
N THR A 156 -5.09 21.30 -9.64
CA THR A 156 -3.71 21.56 -10.09
C THR A 156 -3.58 21.23 -11.57
N ARG A 157 -2.81 22.05 -12.31
CA ARG A 157 -2.61 21.85 -13.74
C ARG A 157 -1.37 20.99 -13.99
N GLU A 158 -1.53 19.93 -14.78
CA GLU A 158 -0.45 19.10 -15.34
C GLU A 158 0.57 18.60 -14.30
N PRO A 159 0.14 17.85 -13.24
CA PRO A 159 1.05 17.28 -12.30
C PRO A 159 1.87 16.14 -12.95
N THR A 160 3.14 16.03 -12.59
CA THR A 160 3.97 14.89 -12.95
C THR A 160 4.03 13.95 -11.77
N ILE A 161 3.50 12.73 -11.91
CA ILE A 161 3.50 11.71 -10.86
C ILE A 161 4.10 10.44 -11.45
N GLN A 162 5.27 10.04 -10.96
CA GLN A 162 6.07 8.95 -11.54
C GLN A 162 6.63 8.03 -10.48
N ARG A 163 6.63 6.72 -10.76
CA ARG A 163 7.37 5.73 -9.97
C ARG A 163 8.88 5.95 -10.12
N GLN A 164 9.60 5.95 -9.01
CA GLN A 164 11.06 5.95 -8.97
C GLN A 164 11.57 4.73 -8.20
N GLY A 165 12.10 3.75 -8.91
CA GLY A 165 12.55 2.50 -8.29
C GLY A 165 11.41 1.62 -7.82
N MET A 166 11.63 0.86 -6.74
CA MET A 166 10.68 -0.13 -6.24
C MET A 166 9.64 0.47 -5.29
N ASP A 167 10.03 1.45 -4.50
CA ASP A 167 9.32 1.95 -3.32
C ASP A 167 9.07 3.45 -3.29
N ARG A 168 9.50 4.21 -4.32
CA ARG A 168 9.42 5.68 -4.33
C ARG A 168 8.53 6.22 -5.43
N ILE A 169 7.90 7.35 -5.14
CA ILE A 169 7.05 8.12 -6.07
C ILE A 169 7.55 9.55 -6.09
N LEU A 170 7.91 10.04 -7.27
CA LEU A 170 8.18 11.44 -7.52
C LEU A 170 6.89 12.16 -7.88
N ILE A 171 6.60 13.24 -7.18
CA ILE A 171 5.41 14.07 -7.38
C ILE A 171 5.88 15.50 -7.61
N GLN A 172 5.51 16.06 -8.75
CA GLN A 172 5.85 17.43 -9.14
C GLN A 172 4.56 18.15 -9.55
N VAL A 173 4.27 19.25 -8.87
CA VAL A 173 3.05 20.03 -9.11
C VAL A 173 3.43 21.48 -9.41
N PRO A 174 3.28 21.93 -10.65
CA PRO A 174 3.52 23.34 -11.02
C PRO A 174 2.53 24.26 -10.32
N GLY A 175 3.02 25.42 -9.87
CA GLY A 175 2.17 26.47 -9.30
C GLY A 175 1.81 26.33 -7.81
N LEU A 176 2.23 25.25 -7.15
CA LEU A 176 2.16 25.15 -5.69
C LEU A 176 3.31 25.93 -5.04
N GLY A 177 3.01 26.63 -3.94
CA GLY A 177 3.97 27.51 -3.28
C GLY A 177 5.03 26.77 -2.46
N SER A 178 4.75 25.55 -1.99
CA SER A 178 5.67 24.81 -1.13
C SER A 178 5.46 23.29 -1.15
N ALA A 179 6.51 22.55 -0.75
CA ALA A 179 6.43 21.11 -0.53
C ALA A 179 5.47 20.77 0.65
N GLN A 180 5.28 21.65 1.60
CA GLN A 180 4.34 21.46 2.71
C GLN A 180 2.90 21.48 2.21
N GLU A 181 2.54 22.42 1.37
CA GLU A 181 1.23 22.51 0.72
C GLU A 181 0.93 21.23 -0.08
N LEU A 182 1.93 20.69 -0.80
CA LEU A 182 1.80 19.42 -1.51
C LEU A 182 1.60 18.23 -0.55
N LYS A 183 2.31 18.21 0.60
CA LYS A 183 2.09 17.19 1.62
C LYS A 183 0.68 17.25 2.20
N ASP A 184 0.18 18.43 2.51
CA ASP A 184 -1.15 18.63 3.08
C ASP A 184 -2.23 18.21 2.09
N LEU A 185 -2.00 18.47 0.80
CA LEU A 185 -2.87 18.08 -0.30
C LEU A 185 -2.93 16.55 -0.49
N ILE A 186 -1.79 15.87 -0.46
CA ILE A 186 -1.75 14.41 -0.54
C ILE A 186 -2.36 13.81 0.73
N GLY A 187 -2.21 14.48 1.88
CA GLY A 187 -2.78 14.13 3.15
C GLY A 187 -2.22 12.85 3.77
N THR A 188 -2.68 12.56 4.97
CA THR A 188 -2.40 11.29 5.63
C THR A 188 -3.33 10.21 5.07
N PRO A 189 -2.85 9.01 4.72
CA PRO A 189 -3.72 7.93 4.30
C PRO A 189 -4.76 7.63 5.39
N ALA A 190 -6.04 7.65 5.03
CA ALA A 190 -7.10 7.27 5.94
C ALA A 190 -7.17 5.73 6.01
N LEU A 191 -6.98 5.17 7.19
CA LEU A 191 -7.24 3.77 7.46
C LEU A 191 -8.71 3.60 7.81
N LEU A 192 -9.48 2.88 6.98
CA LEU A 192 -10.85 2.52 7.28
C LEU A 192 -10.86 1.26 8.13
N THR A 193 -11.28 1.37 9.39
CA THR A 193 -11.47 0.23 10.28
C THR A 193 -12.95 -0.05 10.44
N PHE A 194 -13.37 -1.30 10.19
CA PHE A 194 -14.70 -1.78 10.51
C PHE A 194 -14.67 -2.43 11.89
N GLN A 195 -15.51 -1.93 12.81
CA GLN A 195 -15.68 -2.53 14.12
C GLN A 195 -17.06 -3.18 14.19
N THR A 196 -17.10 -4.44 14.64
CA THR A 196 -18.38 -5.12 14.91
C THR A 196 -18.97 -4.56 16.20
N VAL A 197 -20.18 -4.03 16.13
CA VAL A 197 -20.92 -3.61 17.33
C VAL A 197 -21.42 -4.86 18.05
N VAL A 198 -20.84 -5.19 19.19
CA VAL A 198 -21.12 -6.43 19.94
C VAL A 198 -22.28 -6.31 20.93
N GLY A 199 -22.96 -5.18 21.02
CA GLY A 199 -24.16 -4.99 21.83
C GLY A 199 -24.60 -3.54 21.93
N GLN A 200 -25.89 -3.31 21.96
CA GLN A 200 -26.46 -2.08 22.50
C GLN A 200 -26.51 -2.23 24.02
N THR A 201 -25.80 -1.39 24.75
CA THR A 201 -26.04 -1.22 26.18
C THR A 201 -27.47 -0.73 26.36
N GLY A 202 -28.24 -1.52 27.09
CA GLY A 202 -29.64 -1.22 27.37
C GLY A 202 -29.82 0.17 27.97
N ASN A 203 -30.96 0.70 27.64
CA ASN A 203 -31.56 1.97 28.03
C ASN A 203 -31.26 2.36 29.51
N PRO A 204 -30.72 3.56 29.79
CA PRO A 204 -30.46 4.00 31.16
C PRO A 204 -31.68 4.44 31.95
N ASN A 205 -32.92 4.03 31.56
CA ASN A 205 -34.14 4.33 32.29
C ASN A 205 -35.00 3.07 32.42
N SER A 206 -34.74 2.24 33.42
CA SER A 206 -35.68 1.34 34.09
C SER A 206 -35.23 1.18 35.53
#